data_a03920ab7a88344c458c41109f6fa160
#
_entry.id   a03920ab7a88344c458c41109f6fa160
#
_cell.length_a   1.000
_cell.length_b   1.000
_cell.length_c   1.000
_cell.angle_alpha   90.00
_cell.angle_beta   90.00
_cell.angle_gamma   90.00
#
_symmetry.space_group_name_H-M   'P 1'
#
loop_
_entity.id
_entity.type
_entity.pdbx_description
1 polymer ?
#
loop_
_entity_poly.entity_id
_entity_poly.type
_entity_poly.pdbx_seq_one_letter_code
_entity_poly.pdbx_strand_id
1 'polypeptide(L)'
;YSENAASSLCTEASPGYYSENEGSTTQEICLPGSYSSAGAASCELADPGYIVNSEGASQQEECTPGSYQPATGSTDCIEASPGNYVSTNAAIAQTECMPGTYQWESGQTGCVDSPAGKYSAQAGASTVENCNPGTYQPYIGQSSCLEADMGHFVDEYGATEQVQCEVGSFQSQTGQSSCLLSNPGHKVSSAGSFAETQCLPGTYQPLFGKDSCILASADHFVESAGSFQQTACPSGESQPEEGQSSCIVDDDGGLPIIAIAGAAIAVLAIGGILMAQGNSKPAPKGKRVRRSPEDARRQKKRPKVEQKKKPKEASKKKNKEE
;
A
#
# COMPACT_ATOMS: atom_id res chain seq x y z
N TYR A 1 3.76 22.98 -65.42
CA TYR A 1 4.99 23.03 -66.25
C TYR A 1 4.78 22.39 -67.59
N SER A 2 5.67 22.63 -68.53
CA SER A 2 5.63 22.00 -69.86
C SER A 2 7.01 21.45 -70.19
N GLU A 3 7.09 20.14 -70.47
CA GLU A 3 8.35 19.46 -70.81
C GLU A 3 8.98 19.92 -72.13
N ASN A 4 8.19 20.57 -72.99
CA ASN A 4 8.66 21.13 -74.27
C ASN A 4 8.22 22.58 -74.43
N ALA A 5 9.14 23.46 -74.72
CA ALA A 5 8.90 24.94 -74.94
C ALA A 5 7.86 25.29 -76.02
N ALA A 6 7.38 24.30 -76.77
CA ALA A 6 6.38 24.51 -77.87
C ALA A 6 5.10 23.65 -77.59
N SER A 7 4.89 23.10 -76.38
CA SER A 7 3.70 22.35 -76.09
C SER A 7 2.51 23.29 -75.87
N SER A 8 1.37 22.98 -76.51
CA SER A 8 0.10 23.68 -76.29
C SER A 8 -0.65 23.23 -75.04
N LEU A 9 -0.15 22.21 -74.34
CA LEU A 9 -0.74 21.65 -73.09
C LEU A 9 0.29 21.79 -71.99
N CYS A 10 -0.14 22.43 -70.90
CA CYS A 10 0.62 22.43 -69.67
C CYS A 10 0.32 21.11 -68.82
N THR A 11 1.36 20.50 -68.30
CA THR A 11 1.26 19.37 -67.40
C THR A 11 1.33 19.92 -65.98
N GLU A 12 0.51 19.40 -65.07
CA GLU A 12 0.58 19.71 -63.66
C GLU A 12 1.87 19.15 -63.04
N ALA A 13 2.43 19.80 -62.02
CA ALA A 13 3.54 19.24 -61.27
C ALA A 13 3.14 17.88 -60.69
N SER A 14 4.02 16.91 -60.75
CA SER A 14 3.78 15.57 -60.19
C SER A 14 3.68 15.63 -58.65
N PRO A 15 2.92 14.73 -58.03
CA PRO A 15 2.94 14.62 -56.57
C PRO A 15 4.38 14.49 -56.04
N GLY A 16 4.73 15.21 -54.98
CA GLY A 16 6.10 15.28 -54.44
C GLY A 16 7.00 16.30 -55.15
N TYR A 17 6.49 17.00 -56.16
CA TYR A 17 7.18 18.05 -56.91
C TYR A 17 6.33 19.32 -56.95
N TYR A 18 6.96 20.45 -57.18
CA TYR A 18 6.28 21.73 -57.33
C TYR A 18 6.85 22.53 -58.55
N SER A 19 6.11 23.48 -58.98
CA SER A 19 6.55 24.44 -60.02
C SER A 19 6.07 25.83 -59.62
N GLU A 20 6.99 26.71 -59.23
CA GLU A 20 6.69 28.03 -58.69
C GLU A 20 6.07 28.99 -59.73
N ASN A 21 6.47 28.87 -61.00
CA ASN A 21 6.06 29.75 -62.00
C ASN A 21 5.23 29.06 -63.10
N GLU A 22 4.15 29.71 -63.52
CA GLU A 22 3.40 29.26 -64.67
C GLU A 22 4.29 29.31 -65.97
N GLY A 23 4.20 28.25 -66.76
CA GLY A 23 4.99 28.14 -68.01
C GLY A 23 6.43 27.64 -67.78
N SER A 24 6.79 27.20 -66.54
CA SER A 24 8.06 26.53 -66.28
C SER A 24 8.22 25.27 -67.12
N THR A 25 9.46 24.97 -67.52
CA THR A 25 9.82 23.75 -68.25
C THR A 25 10.33 22.65 -67.31
N THR A 26 10.46 22.93 -65.99
CA THR A 26 10.97 21.99 -64.95
C THR A 26 10.07 22.04 -63.74
N GLN A 27 10.04 20.96 -62.99
CA GLN A 27 9.50 20.88 -61.67
C GLN A 27 10.63 20.58 -60.67
N GLU A 28 10.50 21.07 -59.45
CA GLU A 28 11.46 20.84 -58.37
C GLU A 28 10.92 19.82 -57.37
N ILE A 29 11.80 19.01 -56.75
CA ILE A 29 11.44 17.97 -55.81
C ILE A 29 11.27 18.57 -54.39
N CYS A 30 10.25 18.15 -53.65
CA CYS A 30 10.13 18.48 -52.23
C CYS A 30 11.18 17.74 -51.41
N LEU A 31 11.89 18.47 -50.55
CA LEU A 31 12.92 17.90 -49.66
C LEU A 31 12.27 17.24 -48.44
N PRO A 32 13.01 16.37 -47.76
CA PRO A 32 12.52 15.78 -46.47
C PRO A 32 12.03 16.88 -45.52
N GLY A 33 10.99 16.62 -44.79
CA GLY A 33 10.25 17.57 -43.94
C GLY A 33 9.11 18.27 -44.68
N SER A 34 8.99 18.07 -46.02
CA SER A 34 7.92 18.69 -46.85
C SER A 34 7.37 17.73 -47.90
N TYR A 35 6.15 18.01 -48.35
CA TYR A 35 5.43 17.20 -49.32
C TYR A 35 4.61 18.08 -50.27
N SER A 36 4.11 17.53 -51.37
CA SER A 36 3.17 18.23 -52.20
C SER A 36 2.20 17.30 -52.94
N SER A 37 0.97 17.76 -53.16
CA SER A 37 0.02 17.14 -54.06
C SER A 37 0.30 17.52 -55.53
N ALA A 38 -0.39 16.86 -56.45
CA ALA A 38 -0.30 17.21 -57.87
C ALA A 38 -0.67 18.70 -58.12
N GLY A 39 0.07 19.35 -59.02
CA GLY A 39 -0.18 20.75 -59.41
C GLY A 39 0.28 21.80 -58.39
N ALA A 40 1.07 21.42 -57.41
CA ALA A 40 1.53 22.31 -56.33
C ALA A 40 2.48 23.41 -56.90
N ALA A 41 2.34 24.62 -56.37
CA ALA A 41 3.25 25.73 -56.62
C ALA A 41 4.40 25.83 -55.62
N SER A 42 4.27 25.14 -54.47
CA SER A 42 5.29 25.02 -53.41
C SER A 42 5.09 23.73 -52.62
N CYS A 43 6.12 23.30 -51.91
CA CYS A 43 5.98 22.21 -50.95
C CYS A 43 5.37 22.73 -49.64
N GLU A 44 4.55 21.88 -49.00
CA GLU A 44 3.97 22.10 -47.69
C GLU A 44 4.85 21.40 -46.63
N LEU A 45 5.10 22.06 -45.51
CA LEU A 45 5.84 21.44 -44.42
C LEU A 45 4.96 20.39 -43.69
N ALA A 46 5.56 19.33 -43.26
CA ALA A 46 4.87 18.38 -42.37
C ALA A 46 4.27 19.11 -41.15
N ASP A 47 3.03 18.81 -40.82
CA ASP A 47 2.33 19.36 -39.65
C ASP A 47 2.92 18.82 -38.34
N PRO A 48 2.70 19.47 -37.19
CA PRO A 48 2.96 18.87 -35.89
C PRO A 48 2.22 17.53 -35.76
N GLY A 49 2.89 16.52 -35.21
CA GLY A 49 2.37 15.14 -35.14
C GLY A 49 2.68 14.31 -36.37
N TYR A 50 3.23 14.92 -37.44
CA TYR A 50 3.57 14.25 -38.71
C TYR A 50 5.02 14.44 -39.07
N ILE A 51 5.49 13.59 -40.00
CA ILE A 51 6.85 13.62 -40.54
C ILE A 51 6.80 13.40 -42.04
N VAL A 52 7.88 13.82 -42.71
CA VAL A 52 8.22 13.44 -44.08
C VAL A 52 9.71 13.07 -44.09
N ASN A 53 10.02 11.79 -44.15
CA ASN A 53 11.39 11.28 -44.04
C ASN A 53 12.14 11.16 -45.37
N SER A 54 11.46 11.33 -46.52
CA SER A 54 12.05 11.14 -47.83
C SER A 54 11.75 12.35 -48.77
N GLU A 55 12.64 12.58 -49.71
CA GLU A 55 12.37 13.54 -50.80
C GLU A 55 11.29 13.05 -51.74
N GLY A 56 10.58 13.96 -52.38
CA GLY A 56 9.53 13.67 -53.34
C GLY A 56 8.27 13.04 -52.74
N ALA A 57 8.02 13.22 -51.46
CA ALA A 57 6.84 12.74 -50.81
C ALA A 57 5.57 13.47 -51.26
N SER A 58 4.50 12.72 -51.50
CA SER A 58 3.19 13.25 -51.86
C SER A 58 2.26 13.49 -50.69
N GLN A 59 2.63 13.03 -49.51
CA GLN A 59 1.87 13.13 -48.26
C GLN A 59 2.80 13.04 -47.05
N GLN A 60 2.33 13.54 -45.94
CA GLN A 60 2.99 13.38 -44.62
C GLN A 60 2.55 12.06 -43.94
N GLU A 61 3.37 11.52 -43.04
CA GLU A 61 3.13 10.31 -42.25
C GLU A 61 2.94 10.69 -40.79
N GLU A 62 1.89 10.15 -40.12
CA GLU A 62 1.62 10.42 -38.71
C GLU A 62 2.56 9.69 -37.79
N CYS A 63 3.00 10.32 -36.70
CA CYS A 63 3.70 9.66 -35.61
C CYS A 63 2.80 8.64 -34.98
N THR A 64 3.29 7.40 -34.82
CA THR A 64 2.55 6.30 -34.19
C THR A 64 2.55 6.41 -32.68
N PRO A 65 1.61 5.75 -31.96
CA PRO A 65 1.62 5.70 -30.50
C PRO A 65 3.00 5.29 -29.96
N GLY A 66 3.43 5.90 -28.87
CA GLY A 66 4.78 5.80 -28.32
C GLY A 66 5.71 6.94 -28.77
N SER A 67 5.32 7.70 -29.81
CA SER A 67 6.12 8.82 -30.34
C SER A 67 5.26 10.05 -30.61
N TYR A 68 5.91 11.21 -30.72
CA TYR A 68 5.26 12.49 -30.95
C TYR A 68 6.18 13.41 -31.77
N GLN A 69 5.61 14.50 -32.33
CA GLN A 69 6.40 15.55 -33.00
C GLN A 69 5.75 16.93 -32.77
N PRO A 70 6.39 17.84 -31.99
CA PRO A 70 5.84 19.17 -31.75
C PRO A 70 6.09 20.18 -32.87
N ALA A 71 7.09 19.94 -33.71
CA ALA A 71 7.56 20.89 -34.72
C ALA A 71 7.01 20.56 -36.13
N THR A 72 6.80 21.60 -36.94
CA THR A 72 6.53 21.48 -38.39
C THR A 72 7.79 21.12 -39.15
N GLY A 73 7.62 20.51 -40.33
CA GLY A 73 8.74 20.22 -41.23
C GLY A 73 9.72 19.19 -40.73
N SER A 74 9.28 18.30 -39.87
CA SER A 74 10.14 17.28 -39.25
C SER A 74 10.27 16.03 -40.12
N THR A 75 11.42 15.36 -39.97
CA THR A 75 11.74 14.12 -40.68
C THR A 75 11.58 12.88 -39.82
N ASP A 76 11.54 13.02 -38.48
CA ASP A 76 11.52 11.93 -37.53
C ASP A 76 10.56 12.23 -36.37
N CYS A 77 9.92 11.18 -35.86
CA CYS A 77 9.16 11.27 -34.62
C CYS A 77 10.07 11.09 -33.40
N ILE A 78 9.74 11.74 -32.29
CA ILE A 78 10.45 11.68 -31.02
C ILE A 78 9.76 10.64 -30.15
N GLU A 79 10.49 9.64 -29.67
CA GLU A 79 9.94 8.67 -28.71
C GLU A 79 9.58 9.33 -27.37
N ALA A 80 8.50 8.89 -26.75
CA ALA A 80 8.17 9.26 -25.38
C ALA A 80 9.33 8.90 -24.46
N SER A 81 9.77 9.84 -23.63
CA SER A 81 10.86 9.62 -22.67
C SER A 81 10.40 8.75 -21.49
N PRO A 82 11.31 8.04 -20.78
CA PRO A 82 10.97 7.38 -19.53
C PRO A 82 10.21 8.31 -18.59
N GLY A 83 9.22 7.78 -17.88
CA GLY A 83 8.28 8.56 -17.07
C GLY A 83 7.09 9.12 -17.84
N ASN A 84 7.08 8.99 -19.19
CA ASN A 84 6.04 9.52 -20.08
C ASN A 84 5.53 8.45 -21.05
N TYR A 85 4.43 8.75 -21.70
CA TYR A 85 3.82 7.92 -22.71
C TYR A 85 3.11 8.75 -23.78
N VAL A 86 2.84 8.12 -24.93
CA VAL A 86 2.00 8.67 -26.00
C VAL A 86 1.03 7.59 -26.47
N SER A 87 -0.26 7.78 -26.25
CA SER A 87 -1.28 6.76 -26.54
C SER A 87 -1.99 6.92 -27.89
N THR A 88 -1.81 8.03 -28.58
CA THR A 88 -2.55 8.37 -29.81
C THR A 88 -1.60 8.62 -30.97
N ASN A 89 -2.10 8.40 -32.19
CA ASN A 89 -1.42 8.82 -33.42
C ASN A 89 -1.36 10.35 -33.50
N ALA A 90 -0.45 10.83 -34.32
CA ALA A 90 -0.24 12.23 -34.61
C ALA A 90 -0.14 13.15 -33.39
N ALA A 91 0.41 12.61 -32.31
CA ALA A 91 0.57 13.35 -31.05
C ALA A 91 1.64 14.44 -31.22
N ILE A 92 1.39 15.60 -30.61
CA ILE A 92 2.32 16.74 -30.60
C ILE A 92 3.11 16.85 -29.29
N ALA A 93 2.79 16.03 -28.27
CA ALA A 93 3.45 16.01 -26.99
C ALA A 93 3.29 14.65 -26.33
N GLN A 94 4.19 14.34 -25.41
CA GLN A 94 4.09 13.20 -24.51
C GLN A 94 3.28 13.57 -23.25
N THR A 95 2.74 12.56 -22.55
CA THR A 95 1.98 12.70 -21.29
C THR A 95 2.75 12.06 -20.16
N GLU A 96 2.86 12.74 -19.02
CA GLU A 96 3.53 12.20 -17.83
C GLU A 96 2.70 11.10 -17.16
N CYS A 97 3.38 10.08 -16.65
CA CYS A 97 2.77 9.10 -15.75
C CYS A 97 2.25 9.79 -14.48
N MET A 98 1.06 9.43 -14.04
CA MET A 98 0.48 9.99 -12.81
C MET A 98 1.12 9.36 -11.56
N PRO A 99 1.09 10.03 -10.40
CA PRO A 99 1.52 9.42 -9.14
C PRO A 99 0.84 8.05 -8.93
N GLY A 100 1.61 7.08 -8.45
CA GLY A 100 1.19 5.68 -8.36
C GLY A 100 1.54 4.85 -9.59
N THR A 101 1.93 5.49 -10.70
CA THR A 101 2.34 4.82 -11.92
C THR A 101 3.73 5.28 -12.39
N TYR A 102 4.39 4.49 -13.21
CA TYR A 102 5.72 4.80 -13.72
C TYR A 102 5.95 4.17 -15.10
N GLN A 103 7.00 4.62 -15.80
CA GLN A 103 7.41 4.02 -17.07
C GLN A 103 8.94 4.10 -17.21
N TRP A 104 9.61 2.94 -17.25
CA TRP A 104 11.07 2.88 -17.30
C TRP A 104 11.65 2.87 -18.71
N GLU A 105 10.82 2.56 -19.72
CA GLU A 105 11.26 2.49 -21.12
C GLU A 105 10.77 3.70 -21.91
N SER A 106 11.51 4.07 -22.96
CA SER A 106 11.06 5.05 -23.96
C SER A 106 10.06 4.42 -24.93
N GLY A 107 9.37 5.27 -25.69
CA GLY A 107 8.49 4.84 -26.77
C GLY A 107 7.22 4.12 -26.32
N GLN A 108 6.80 4.27 -25.09
CA GLN A 108 5.65 3.55 -24.54
C GLN A 108 4.31 4.27 -24.74
N THR A 109 3.24 3.46 -24.79
CA THR A 109 1.87 3.94 -25.02
C THR A 109 1.05 4.10 -23.76
N GLY A 110 1.62 3.77 -22.58
CA GLY A 110 0.97 3.86 -21.28
C GLY A 110 1.96 3.68 -20.15
N CYS A 111 1.49 3.95 -18.92
CA CYS A 111 2.25 3.74 -17.70
C CYS A 111 1.86 2.44 -17.00
N VAL A 112 2.74 1.93 -16.13
CA VAL A 112 2.56 0.71 -15.35
C VAL A 112 2.32 1.09 -13.89
N ASP A 113 1.41 0.40 -13.21
CA ASP A 113 1.16 0.58 -11.78
C ASP A 113 2.40 0.22 -10.95
N SER A 114 2.69 1.03 -9.93
CA SER A 114 3.69 0.68 -8.91
C SER A 114 3.32 -0.66 -8.26
N PRO A 115 4.25 -1.63 -8.15
CA PRO A 115 3.98 -2.91 -7.49
C PRO A 115 3.66 -2.75 -6.01
N ALA A 116 2.96 -3.73 -5.41
CA ALA A 116 2.82 -3.81 -3.97
C ALA A 116 4.19 -3.77 -3.27
N GLY A 117 4.27 -3.17 -2.10
CA GLY A 117 5.52 -2.89 -1.38
C GLY A 117 6.31 -1.69 -1.91
N LYS A 118 5.85 -1.08 -3.01
CA LYS A 118 6.51 0.06 -3.67
C LYS A 118 5.51 1.16 -3.97
N TYR A 119 6.04 2.34 -4.25
CA TYR A 119 5.24 3.51 -4.60
C TYR A 119 5.95 4.40 -5.62
N SER A 120 5.19 5.27 -6.23
CA SER A 120 5.68 6.33 -7.12
C SER A 120 5.02 7.65 -6.71
N ALA A 121 5.75 8.51 -6.03
CA ALA A 121 5.19 9.72 -5.41
C ALA A 121 4.89 10.84 -6.41
N GLN A 122 5.67 10.93 -7.48
CA GLN A 122 5.66 12.07 -8.40
C GLN A 122 5.14 11.69 -9.77
N ALA A 123 4.54 12.67 -10.46
CA ALA A 123 4.26 12.54 -11.89
C ALA A 123 5.56 12.44 -12.68
N GLY A 124 5.52 11.78 -13.83
CA GLY A 124 6.69 11.59 -14.69
C GLY A 124 7.74 10.62 -14.13
N ALA A 125 7.36 9.75 -13.17
CA ALA A 125 8.29 8.82 -12.58
C ALA A 125 8.74 7.75 -13.59
N SER A 126 10.05 7.55 -13.70
CA SER A 126 10.66 6.46 -14.48
C SER A 126 11.02 5.25 -13.63
N THR A 127 10.95 5.35 -12.29
CA THR A 127 11.28 4.30 -11.33
C THR A 127 10.29 4.31 -10.17
N VAL A 128 10.28 3.25 -9.38
CA VAL A 128 9.50 3.13 -8.13
C VAL A 128 10.43 3.04 -6.95
N GLU A 129 9.95 3.48 -5.78
CA GLU A 129 10.65 3.39 -4.50
C GLU A 129 10.05 2.28 -3.64
N ASN A 130 10.88 1.62 -2.82
CA ASN A 130 10.40 0.66 -1.82
C ASN A 130 9.83 1.40 -0.61
N CYS A 131 8.80 0.84 0.02
CA CYS A 131 8.41 1.25 1.36
C CYS A 131 9.57 1.02 2.32
N ASN A 132 9.85 2.01 3.19
CA ASN A 132 10.89 1.91 4.22
C ASN A 132 10.40 1.08 5.41
N PRO A 133 11.29 0.52 6.24
CA PRO A 133 10.91 -0.05 7.51
C PRO A 133 10.02 0.89 8.32
N GLY A 134 9.02 0.35 8.99
CA GLY A 134 7.93 1.09 9.62
C GLY A 134 6.74 1.33 8.69
N THR A 135 6.88 1.08 7.37
CA THR A 135 5.82 1.31 6.40
C THR A 135 5.64 0.13 5.44
N TYR A 136 4.45 -0.03 4.89
CA TYR A 136 4.11 -1.10 3.96
C TYR A 136 3.10 -0.63 2.90
N GLN A 137 2.95 -1.41 1.82
CA GLN A 137 1.91 -1.13 0.82
C GLN A 137 1.32 -2.42 0.23
N PRO A 138 0.09 -2.80 0.60
CA PRO A 138 -0.55 -4.03 0.10
C PRO A 138 -1.09 -3.93 -1.33
N TYR A 139 -1.26 -2.71 -1.84
CA TYR A 139 -1.93 -2.47 -3.12
C TYR A 139 -0.96 -1.97 -4.18
N ILE A 140 -1.25 -2.29 -5.43
CA ILE A 140 -0.56 -1.74 -6.60
C ILE A 140 -1.05 -0.32 -6.90
N GLY A 141 -0.29 0.44 -7.69
CA GLY A 141 -0.71 1.76 -8.17
C GLY A 141 -0.75 2.85 -7.10
N GLN A 142 0.06 2.73 -6.06
CA GLN A 142 0.04 3.68 -4.95
C GLN A 142 1.16 4.71 -5.03
N SER A 143 0.85 5.93 -4.60
CA SER A 143 1.79 7.07 -4.57
C SER A 143 2.49 7.25 -3.22
N SER A 144 2.16 6.44 -2.21
CA SER A 144 2.77 6.46 -0.88
C SER A 144 2.63 5.12 -0.17
N CYS A 145 3.42 4.91 0.87
CA CYS A 145 3.26 3.76 1.76
C CYS A 145 2.38 4.12 2.97
N LEU A 146 1.79 3.09 3.58
CA LEU A 146 1.02 3.16 4.82
C LEU A 146 1.97 2.94 6.01
N GLU A 147 1.78 3.66 7.09
CA GLU A 147 2.50 3.39 8.34
C GLU A 147 1.98 2.13 9.01
N ALA A 148 2.88 1.38 9.66
CA ALA A 148 2.49 0.30 10.56
C ALA A 148 1.61 0.85 11.69
N ASP A 149 0.52 0.16 12.02
CA ASP A 149 -0.39 0.54 13.10
C ASP A 149 0.24 0.33 14.50
N MET A 150 -0.31 0.97 15.52
CA MET A 150 0.04 0.63 16.91
C MET A 150 -0.18 -0.86 17.16
N GLY A 151 0.73 -1.48 17.91
CA GLY A 151 0.73 -2.92 18.13
C GLY A 151 1.35 -3.74 16.99
N HIS A 152 1.80 -3.08 15.92
CA HIS A 152 2.42 -3.70 14.75
C HIS A 152 3.77 -3.05 14.43
N PHE A 153 4.55 -3.72 13.58
CA PHE A 153 5.81 -3.22 13.06
C PHE A 153 6.05 -3.72 11.63
N VAL A 154 7.00 -3.10 10.96
CA VAL A 154 7.51 -3.53 9.64
C VAL A 154 9.02 -3.33 9.65
N ASP A 155 9.79 -4.40 9.61
CA ASP A 155 11.26 -4.37 9.69
C ASP A 155 11.96 -4.43 8.33
N GLU A 156 11.25 -4.81 7.26
CA GLU A 156 11.81 -4.99 5.94
C GLU A 156 11.45 -3.85 4.98
N TYR A 157 12.32 -3.62 3.99
CA TYR A 157 12.04 -2.74 2.86
C TYR A 157 11.09 -3.41 1.86
N GLY A 158 10.15 -2.65 1.32
CA GLY A 158 9.24 -3.14 0.31
C GLY A 158 8.18 -4.11 0.84
N ALA A 159 7.89 -4.06 2.12
CA ALA A 159 6.89 -4.90 2.75
C ALA A 159 5.48 -4.63 2.19
N THR A 160 4.70 -5.69 2.08
CA THR A 160 3.30 -5.64 1.62
C THR A 160 2.29 -5.76 2.76
N GLU A 161 2.75 -6.08 3.97
CA GLU A 161 1.93 -6.24 5.17
C GLU A 161 2.71 -5.83 6.42
N GLN A 162 2.01 -5.53 7.49
CA GLN A 162 2.56 -5.27 8.81
C GLN A 162 2.48 -6.52 9.68
N VAL A 163 3.38 -6.66 10.65
CA VAL A 163 3.47 -7.79 11.57
C VAL A 163 3.04 -7.36 12.97
N GLN A 164 2.22 -8.17 13.64
CA GLN A 164 1.81 -7.92 15.02
C GLN A 164 2.96 -8.13 15.99
N CYS A 165 3.07 -7.28 17.01
CA CYS A 165 3.94 -7.53 18.15
C CYS A 165 3.50 -8.83 18.86
N GLU A 166 4.46 -9.70 19.18
CA GLU A 166 4.20 -10.92 19.92
C GLU A 166 3.89 -10.63 21.40
N VAL A 167 3.33 -11.61 22.10
CA VAL A 167 3.12 -11.54 23.56
C VAL A 167 4.44 -11.21 24.26
N GLY A 168 4.38 -10.42 25.34
CA GLY A 168 5.57 -9.88 26.01
C GLY A 168 6.13 -8.61 25.35
N SER A 169 5.62 -8.20 24.18
CA SER A 169 6.03 -6.98 23.49
C SER A 169 4.85 -6.15 23.01
N PHE A 170 5.07 -4.86 22.81
CA PHE A 170 4.05 -3.91 22.39
C PHE A 170 4.64 -2.81 21.52
N GLN A 171 3.77 -2.05 20.84
CA GLN A 171 4.19 -0.84 20.13
C GLN A 171 3.14 0.25 20.26
N SER A 172 3.49 1.34 20.92
CA SER A 172 2.57 2.45 21.22
C SER A 172 2.49 3.54 20.14
N GLN A 173 3.36 3.47 19.12
CA GLN A 173 3.44 4.46 18.04
C GLN A 173 3.22 3.79 16.69
N THR A 174 2.72 4.53 15.72
CA THR A 174 2.65 4.10 14.31
C THR A 174 4.02 4.22 13.63
N GLY A 175 4.18 3.57 12.49
CA GLY A 175 5.34 3.72 11.64
C GLY A 175 6.63 3.12 12.21
N GLN A 176 6.54 2.13 13.10
CA GLN A 176 7.71 1.55 13.76
C GLN A 176 8.21 0.29 13.08
N SER A 177 9.54 0.10 13.13
CA SER A 177 10.22 -1.06 12.54
C SER A 177 10.46 -2.19 13.55
N SER A 178 10.07 -2.05 14.80
CA SER A 178 10.23 -3.08 15.84
C SER A 178 9.24 -2.87 16.98
N CYS A 179 9.01 -3.91 17.76
CA CYS A 179 8.25 -3.82 18.99
C CYS A 179 9.16 -3.58 20.20
N LEU A 180 8.59 -2.98 21.27
CA LEU A 180 9.22 -2.77 22.56
C LEU A 180 8.87 -3.94 23.48
N LEU A 181 9.83 -4.42 24.26
CA LEU A 181 9.57 -5.43 25.29
C LEU A 181 8.88 -4.78 26.48
N SER A 182 7.94 -5.51 27.12
CA SER A 182 7.36 -5.07 28.39
C SER A 182 8.44 -4.89 29.46
N ASN A 183 8.31 -3.83 30.25
CA ASN A 183 9.24 -3.49 31.34
C ASN A 183 9.07 -4.45 32.53
N PRO A 184 10.11 -4.57 33.41
CA PRO A 184 9.93 -5.20 34.72
C PRO A 184 8.76 -4.55 35.46
N GLY A 185 8.00 -5.36 36.20
CA GLY A 185 6.74 -4.93 36.83
C GLY A 185 5.53 -4.90 35.91
N HIS A 186 5.72 -5.18 34.61
CA HIS A 186 4.67 -5.13 33.60
C HIS A 186 4.59 -6.44 32.80
N LYS A 187 3.49 -6.61 32.11
CA LYS A 187 3.24 -7.72 31.18
C LYS A 187 2.51 -7.27 29.94
N VAL A 188 2.64 -8.04 28.86
CA VAL A 188 1.82 -7.95 27.66
C VAL A 188 1.29 -9.32 27.30
N SER A 189 0.03 -9.58 27.59
CA SER A 189 -0.58 -10.92 27.47
C SER A 189 -1.24 -11.23 26.13
N SER A 190 -1.31 -10.25 25.23
CA SER A 190 -1.94 -10.42 23.91
C SER A 190 -1.03 -9.90 22.82
N ALA A 191 -0.96 -10.63 21.71
CA ALA A 191 -0.30 -10.14 20.50
C ALA A 191 -1.03 -8.90 19.95
N GLY A 192 -0.30 -8.03 19.24
CA GLY A 192 -0.83 -6.80 18.68
C GLY A 192 -1.15 -5.73 19.72
N SER A 193 -0.62 -5.84 20.94
CA SER A 193 -0.84 -4.86 22.02
C SER A 193 -0.10 -3.55 21.71
N PHE A 194 -0.75 -2.42 22.00
CA PHE A 194 -0.16 -1.09 21.87
C PHE A 194 0.35 -0.52 23.21
N ALA A 195 0.15 -1.26 24.32
CA ALA A 195 0.60 -0.86 25.66
C ALA A 195 0.89 -2.09 26.53
N GLU A 196 1.76 -1.91 27.51
CA GLU A 196 2.00 -2.86 28.59
C GLU A 196 1.03 -2.65 29.76
N THR A 197 0.81 -3.68 30.58
CA THR A 197 -0.08 -3.67 31.75
C THR A 197 0.74 -3.94 33.01
N GLN A 198 0.57 -3.13 34.05
CA GLN A 198 1.21 -3.34 35.36
C GLN A 198 0.78 -4.66 35.99
N CYS A 199 1.71 -5.33 36.66
CA CYS A 199 1.40 -6.41 37.59
C CYS A 199 0.58 -5.83 38.74
N LEU A 200 -0.46 -6.56 39.15
CA LEU A 200 -1.31 -6.14 40.27
C LEU A 200 -0.62 -6.44 41.63
N PRO A 201 -1.04 -5.79 42.74
CA PRO A 201 -0.60 -6.16 44.05
C PRO A 201 -0.70 -7.68 44.31
N GLY A 202 0.23 -8.28 45.03
CA GLY A 202 0.38 -9.70 45.17
C GLY A 202 1.17 -10.37 44.03
N THR A 203 1.48 -9.65 42.98
CA THR A 203 2.22 -10.18 41.82
C THR A 203 3.37 -9.26 41.42
N TYR A 204 4.41 -9.83 40.81
CA TYR A 204 5.57 -9.07 40.33
C TYR A 204 6.13 -9.66 39.02
N GLN A 205 7.00 -8.92 38.34
CA GLN A 205 7.73 -9.44 37.18
C GLN A 205 9.14 -8.83 37.12
N PRO A 206 10.21 -9.62 37.37
CA PRO A 206 11.57 -9.10 37.38
C PRO A 206 12.20 -8.90 36.00
N LEU A 207 11.63 -9.52 34.96
CA LEU A 207 12.25 -9.61 33.64
C LEU A 207 11.45 -8.82 32.59
N PHE A 208 12.17 -8.33 31.60
CA PHE A 208 11.58 -7.74 30.39
C PHE A 208 10.89 -8.80 29.50
N GLY A 209 9.97 -8.33 28.65
CA GLY A 209 9.40 -9.16 27.60
C GLY A 209 8.50 -10.28 28.09
N LYS A 210 7.76 -10.09 29.17
CA LYS A 210 6.91 -11.11 29.76
C LYS A 210 5.43 -10.88 29.47
N ASP A 211 4.72 -12.00 29.30
CA ASP A 211 3.28 -12.07 29.03
C ASP A 211 2.43 -12.20 30.29
N SER A 212 3.07 -12.51 31.43
CA SER A 212 2.40 -12.81 32.71
C SER A 212 3.21 -12.27 33.89
N CYS A 213 2.53 -12.05 34.99
CA CYS A 213 3.16 -11.73 36.28
C CYS A 213 3.28 -13.00 37.14
N ILE A 214 4.24 -13.02 38.06
CA ILE A 214 4.54 -14.10 38.99
C ILE A 214 3.86 -13.76 40.33
N LEU A 215 3.22 -14.73 40.97
CA LEU A 215 2.65 -14.56 42.31
C LEU A 215 3.78 -14.37 43.34
N ALA A 216 3.57 -13.52 44.33
CA ALA A 216 4.43 -13.48 45.50
C ALA A 216 4.45 -14.89 46.19
N SER A 217 5.63 -15.37 46.54
CA SER A 217 5.78 -16.67 47.21
C SER A 217 5.25 -16.60 48.67
N ALA A 218 4.97 -17.77 49.27
CA ALA A 218 4.71 -17.81 50.70
C ALA A 218 5.81 -17.08 51.49
N ASP A 219 5.45 -16.45 52.58
CA ASP A 219 6.28 -15.59 53.45
C ASP A 219 6.85 -14.34 52.73
N HIS A 220 6.25 -13.99 51.60
CA HIS A 220 6.54 -12.75 50.85
C HIS A 220 5.24 -12.06 50.45
N PHE A 221 5.35 -10.79 50.18
CA PHE A 221 4.23 -9.97 49.66
C PHE A 221 4.68 -8.98 48.58
N VAL A 222 3.71 -8.46 47.84
CA VAL A 222 3.90 -7.37 46.88
C VAL A 222 2.78 -6.35 47.09
N GLU A 223 3.10 -5.25 47.73
CA GLU A 223 2.13 -4.21 48.13
C GLU A 223 1.61 -3.40 46.92
N SER A 224 2.51 -3.01 46.04
CA SER A 224 2.21 -2.02 45.00
C SER A 224 2.14 -2.66 43.62
N ALA A 225 1.22 -2.14 42.78
CA ALA A 225 1.18 -2.49 41.37
C ALA A 225 2.47 -2.05 40.66
N GLY A 226 2.85 -2.76 39.60
CA GLY A 226 4.05 -2.47 38.81
C GLY A 226 5.36 -2.87 39.49
N SER A 227 5.30 -3.71 40.54
CA SER A 227 6.49 -4.18 41.24
C SER A 227 7.28 -5.18 40.36
N PHE A 228 8.60 -5.06 40.42
CA PHE A 228 9.52 -5.99 39.75
C PHE A 228 10.11 -7.06 40.71
N GLN A 229 9.83 -6.96 42.01
CA GLN A 229 10.30 -7.89 43.05
C GLN A 229 9.25 -8.08 44.13
N GLN A 230 9.33 -9.17 44.88
CA GLN A 230 8.59 -9.42 46.08
C GLN A 230 9.41 -9.02 47.31
N THR A 231 8.76 -8.79 48.46
CA THR A 231 9.35 -8.44 49.74
C THR A 231 9.07 -9.54 50.75
N ALA A 232 10.07 -9.97 51.52
CA ALA A 232 9.88 -10.95 52.59
C ALA A 232 9.07 -10.33 53.76
N CYS A 233 8.26 -11.12 54.41
CA CYS A 233 7.53 -10.68 55.59
C CYS A 233 8.50 -10.28 56.72
N PRO A 234 8.22 -9.16 57.46
CA PRO A 234 8.98 -8.75 58.63
C PRO A 234 8.98 -9.80 59.73
N SER A 235 9.93 -9.71 60.66
CA SER A 235 9.97 -10.58 61.84
C SER A 235 8.69 -10.44 62.68
N GLY A 236 8.02 -11.55 62.97
CA GLY A 236 6.74 -11.59 63.69
C GLY A 236 5.51 -11.47 62.79
N GLU A 237 5.72 -11.54 61.47
CA GLU A 237 4.65 -11.63 60.47
C GLU A 237 4.91 -12.80 59.54
N SER A 238 3.86 -13.40 59.02
CA SER A 238 3.91 -14.50 58.06
C SER A 238 2.90 -14.30 56.92
N GLN A 239 3.07 -15.02 55.84
CA GLN A 239 2.09 -15.10 54.74
C GLN A 239 2.08 -16.51 54.17
N PRO A 240 1.17 -17.39 54.61
CA PRO A 240 1.13 -18.78 54.16
C PRO A 240 0.63 -18.94 52.72
N GLU A 241 -0.10 -17.95 52.19
CA GLU A 241 -0.68 -18.02 50.84
C GLU A 241 0.14 -17.22 49.83
N GLU A 242 0.27 -17.77 48.63
CA GLU A 242 0.91 -17.06 47.50
C GLU A 242 0.03 -15.92 46.96
N GLY A 243 0.68 -14.94 46.33
CA GLY A 243 -0.03 -13.88 45.62
C GLY A 243 -0.65 -12.81 46.51
N GLN A 244 -0.15 -12.63 47.73
CA GLN A 244 -0.69 -11.69 48.70
C GLN A 244 0.03 -10.31 48.62
N SER A 245 -0.74 -9.27 48.99
CA SER A 245 -0.24 -7.89 49.00
C SER A 245 0.26 -7.41 50.35
N SER A 246 0.11 -8.21 51.40
CA SER A 246 0.57 -7.88 52.76
C SER A 246 0.84 -9.15 53.54
N CYS A 247 1.63 -9.03 54.58
CA CYS A 247 1.79 -10.10 55.61
C CYS A 247 0.74 -9.97 56.71
N ILE A 248 0.52 -11.03 57.46
CA ILE A 248 -0.34 -11.10 58.66
C ILE A 248 0.53 -11.20 59.92
N VAL A 249 0.16 -10.46 60.95
CA VAL A 249 0.88 -10.50 62.24
C VAL A 249 0.66 -11.88 62.89
N ASP A 250 1.74 -12.52 63.29
CA ASP A 250 1.69 -13.78 64.02
C ASP A 250 1.25 -13.49 65.48
N ASP A 251 -0.01 -13.73 65.80
CA ASP A 251 -0.49 -13.65 67.19
C ASP A 251 0.12 -14.79 68.02
N ASP A 252 1.12 -14.49 68.86
CA ASP A 252 1.74 -15.40 69.79
C ASP A 252 0.71 -15.87 70.86
N GLY A 253 -0.25 -16.71 70.49
CA GLY A 253 -1.11 -17.39 71.52
C GLY A 253 -2.60 -17.47 71.27
N GLY A 254 -3.10 -17.11 70.13
CA GLY A 254 -4.52 -17.28 69.74
C GLY A 254 -4.66 -18.04 68.41
N LEU A 255 -5.66 -18.90 68.31
CA LEU A 255 -6.04 -19.60 67.08
C LEU A 255 -6.05 -18.60 65.86
N PRO A 256 -5.49 -18.99 64.73
CA PRO A 256 -5.44 -18.08 63.57
C PRO A 256 -6.84 -17.60 63.25
N ILE A 257 -7.07 -16.29 63.40
CA ILE A 257 -8.27 -15.65 62.84
C ILE A 257 -8.06 -15.66 61.34
N ILE A 258 -8.60 -16.68 60.67
CA ILE A 258 -8.73 -16.65 59.22
C ILE A 258 -9.65 -15.46 58.90
N ALA A 259 -9.05 -14.32 58.59
CA ALA A 259 -9.79 -13.20 58.01
C ALA A 259 -10.24 -13.63 56.61
N ILE A 260 -11.42 -14.23 56.54
CA ILE A 260 -12.11 -14.50 55.29
C ILE A 260 -12.45 -13.11 54.70
N ALA A 261 -11.50 -12.54 53.95
CA ALA A 261 -11.76 -11.37 53.18
C ALA A 261 -12.76 -11.72 52.08
N GLY A 262 -14.02 -11.45 52.38
CA GLY A 262 -15.00 -11.08 51.39
C GLY A 262 -15.46 -12.06 50.33
N ALA A 263 -16.07 -13.18 50.73
CA ALA A 263 -17.22 -13.70 50.01
C ALA A 263 -18.45 -13.45 50.89
N ALA A 264 -19.21 -12.40 50.59
CA ALA A 264 -20.51 -12.18 51.22
C ALA A 264 -21.44 -13.31 50.80
N ILE A 265 -21.44 -14.40 51.63
CA ILE A 265 -22.50 -15.38 51.57
C ILE A 265 -23.67 -14.76 52.36
N ALA A 266 -24.64 -14.23 51.59
CA ALA A 266 -25.94 -13.87 52.18
C ALA A 266 -26.61 -15.11 52.71
N VAL A 267 -26.56 -15.29 54.06
CA VAL A 267 -27.39 -16.25 54.78
C VAL A 267 -28.81 -15.70 54.74
N LEU A 268 -29.65 -16.29 53.92
CA LEU A 268 -31.08 -16.06 53.89
C LEU A 268 -31.68 -16.58 55.21
N ALA A 269 -31.98 -15.68 56.14
CA ALA A 269 -32.90 -15.94 57.22
C ALA A 269 -34.34 -15.98 56.66
N ILE A 270 -34.94 -17.15 56.76
CA ILE A 270 -36.36 -17.38 56.44
C ILE A 270 -37.22 -16.66 57.47
N GLY A 271 -38.06 -15.74 57.00
CA GLY A 271 -39.11 -15.18 57.90
C GLY A 271 -39.78 -13.96 57.27
N GLY A 272 -41.03 -14.14 56.77
CA GLY A 272 -41.98 -13.05 56.69
C GLY A 272 -42.39 -12.57 55.30
N ILE A 273 -43.47 -13.12 54.82
CA ILE A 273 -44.33 -12.69 53.72
C ILE A 273 -44.75 -11.23 53.89
N LEU A 274 -44.58 -10.39 52.89
CA LEU A 274 -45.56 -9.36 52.53
C LEU A 274 -45.40 -8.89 51.08
N MET A 275 -46.48 -8.99 50.34
CA MET A 275 -46.68 -8.56 48.96
C MET A 275 -46.42 -7.06 48.77
N ALA A 276 -45.63 -6.70 47.76
CA ALA A 276 -45.76 -5.41 47.08
C ALA A 276 -45.48 -5.59 45.61
N GLN A 277 -46.51 -5.52 44.80
CA GLN A 277 -46.45 -5.44 43.35
C GLN A 277 -45.80 -4.10 42.95
N GLY A 278 -44.72 -4.13 42.21
CA GLY A 278 -44.05 -2.96 41.63
C GLY A 278 -43.59 -3.23 40.21
N ASN A 279 -44.27 -2.66 39.26
CA ASN A 279 -44.06 -2.66 37.80
C ASN A 279 -42.56 -2.59 37.40
N SER A 280 -42.06 -3.63 36.84
CA SER A 280 -40.82 -3.57 36.05
C SER A 280 -41.15 -3.35 34.56
N LYS A 281 -40.80 -2.15 34.04
CA LYS A 281 -40.81 -1.86 32.60
C LYS A 281 -39.83 -2.75 31.86
N PRO A 282 -40.19 -3.34 30.73
CA PRO A 282 -39.25 -4.11 29.92
C PRO A 282 -38.26 -3.18 29.20
N ALA A 283 -36.97 -3.63 29.14
CA ALA A 283 -35.89 -2.97 28.39
C ALA A 283 -36.22 -2.85 26.91
N PRO A 284 -35.76 -1.76 26.24
CA PRO A 284 -36.07 -1.55 24.84
C PRO A 284 -35.31 -2.56 23.95
N LYS A 285 -36.10 -3.28 23.14
CA LYS A 285 -35.58 -4.19 22.09
C LYS A 285 -34.84 -3.38 21.05
N GLY A 286 -33.55 -3.72 20.83
CA GLY A 286 -32.70 -3.15 19.82
C GLY A 286 -33.35 -3.23 18.44
N LYS A 287 -33.47 -2.08 17.75
CA LYS A 287 -33.98 -1.98 16.38
C LYS A 287 -33.01 -2.71 15.44
N ARG A 288 -33.47 -3.78 14.81
CA ARG A 288 -32.83 -4.39 13.64
C ARG A 288 -32.83 -3.34 12.52
N VAL A 289 -31.65 -2.85 12.17
CA VAL A 289 -31.46 -2.02 10.98
C VAL A 289 -31.72 -2.92 9.76
N ARG A 290 -32.81 -2.64 9.03
CA ARG A 290 -33.09 -3.26 7.72
C ARG A 290 -32.05 -2.70 6.72
N ARG A 291 -31.17 -3.56 6.20
CA ARG A 291 -30.31 -3.25 5.07
C ARG A 291 -31.18 -3.02 3.83
N SER A 292 -30.88 -1.96 3.08
CA SER A 292 -31.62 -1.60 1.87
C SER A 292 -31.39 -2.63 0.74
N PRO A 293 -32.34 -2.79 -0.21
CA PRO A 293 -32.22 -3.74 -1.32
C PRO A 293 -31.08 -3.45 -2.30
N GLU A 294 -30.41 -2.28 -2.22
CA GLU A 294 -29.30 -1.91 -3.10
C GLU A 294 -27.99 -2.62 -2.77
N ASP A 295 -27.74 -2.96 -1.49
CA ASP A 295 -26.51 -3.67 -1.08
C ASP A 295 -26.47 -5.13 -1.56
N ALA A 296 -27.61 -5.75 -1.82
CA ALA A 296 -27.69 -7.13 -2.33
C ALA A 296 -27.37 -7.25 -3.83
N ARG A 297 -27.44 -6.15 -4.60
CA ARG A 297 -27.16 -6.16 -6.05
C ARG A 297 -25.68 -6.03 -6.39
N ARG A 298 -24.86 -5.48 -5.49
CA ARG A 298 -23.41 -5.27 -5.74
C ARG A 298 -22.56 -6.55 -5.63
N GLN A 299 -23.02 -7.57 -4.91
CA GLN A 299 -22.28 -8.82 -4.74
C GLN A 299 -22.45 -9.85 -5.88
N LYS A 300 -23.36 -9.63 -6.85
CA LYS A 300 -23.60 -10.56 -7.97
C LYS A 300 -22.80 -10.28 -9.26
N LYS A 301 -21.91 -9.29 -9.27
CA LYS A 301 -21.07 -8.94 -10.45
C LYS A 301 -19.56 -9.09 -10.19
N ARG A 302 -19.12 -10.14 -9.51
CA ARG A 302 -17.70 -10.52 -9.54
C ARG A 302 -17.50 -11.58 -10.64
N PRO A 303 -16.67 -11.31 -11.66
CA PRO A 303 -16.29 -12.34 -12.63
C PRO A 303 -15.44 -13.39 -11.93
N LYS A 304 -15.73 -14.68 -12.21
CA LYS A 304 -14.90 -15.81 -11.79
C LYS A 304 -13.54 -15.68 -12.46
N VAL A 305 -12.48 -15.52 -11.66
CA VAL A 305 -11.10 -15.64 -12.14
C VAL A 305 -10.82 -17.11 -12.40
N GLU A 306 -10.64 -17.45 -13.66
CA GLU A 306 -10.26 -18.77 -14.15
C GLU A 306 -8.78 -19.01 -13.81
N GLN A 307 -8.50 -19.97 -12.93
CA GLN A 307 -7.13 -20.35 -12.56
C GLN A 307 -6.45 -21.04 -13.75
N LYS A 308 -5.56 -20.34 -14.47
CA LYS A 308 -4.64 -20.94 -15.43
C LYS A 308 -3.64 -21.83 -14.70
N LYS A 309 -3.66 -23.12 -15.02
CA LYS A 309 -2.69 -24.14 -14.58
C LYS A 309 -1.27 -23.72 -14.95
N LYS A 310 -0.35 -23.75 -13.98
CA LYS A 310 1.10 -23.58 -14.17
C LYS A 310 1.63 -24.66 -15.14
N PRO A 311 2.52 -24.31 -16.09
CA PRO A 311 3.25 -25.29 -16.87
C PRO A 311 4.26 -26.05 -15.98
N LYS A 312 4.36 -27.36 -16.17
CA LYS A 312 5.34 -28.23 -15.50
C LYS A 312 6.75 -27.87 -16.02
N GLU A 313 7.66 -27.56 -15.13
CA GLU A 313 9.10 -27.47 -15.40
C GLU A 313 9.64 -28.83 -15.87
N ALA A 314 10.22 -28.84 -17.07
CA ALA A 314 10.96 -29.99 -17.60
C ALA A 314 12.37 -30.02 -17.00
N SER A 315 12.63 -31.03 -16.18
CA SER A 315 13.93 -31.39 -15.64
C SER A 315 14.93 -31.66 -16.78
N LYS A 316 15.92 -30.79 -17.01
CA LYS A 316 17.11 -31.09 -17.84
C LYS A 316 18.15 -31.80 -16.99
N LYS A 317 18.31 -33.09 -17.25
CA LYS A 317 19.48 -33.91 -16.85
C LYS A 317 20.73 -33.28 -17.45
N LYS A 318 21.72 -32.94 -16.59
CA LYS A 318 23.10 -32.70 -16.97
C LYS A 318 23.78 -34.08 -17.18
N ASN A 319 24.15 -34.38 -18.41
CA ASN A 319 25.18 -35.38 -18.69
C ASN A 319 26.54 -34.73 -18.48
N LYS A 320 27.35 -35.42 -17.68
CA LYS A 320 28.77 -35.25 -17.51
C LYS A 320 29.44 -36.17 -18.54
N GLU A 321 30.30 -35.63 -19.40
CA GLU A 321 31.38 -36.40 -20.06
C GLU A 321 32.50 -35.43 -20.40
N GLU A 322 33.68 -35.82 -19.93
CA GLU A 322 35.09 -35.54 -20.25
C GLU A 322 35.58 -34.10 -20.31
#